data_3ceebaf9d5efd94aa0b3aa30af81083a
#
_entry.id   3ceebaf9d5efd94aa0b3aa30af81083a
#
_cell.length_a   1.000
_cell.length_b   1.000
_cell.length_c   1.000
_cell.angle_alpha   90.00
_cell.angle_beta   90.00
_cell.angle_gamma   90.00
#
_symmetry.space_group_name_H-M   'P 1'
#
loop_
_entity.id
_entity.type
_entity.pdbx_description
1 polymer ?
#
loop_
_entity_poly.entity_id
_entity_poly.type
_entity_poly.pdbx_seq_one_letter_code
_entity_poly.pdbx_strand_id
1 'polypeptide(L)'
;TRVRSSAASDVYKRQMYAYIKGILAEITEDAIIVENQGIGYEIAVPGQVFDYLPSVGEEVKIYTYHYVREDAILLYGFLTKEDVRIFKMLIGVSGIGPKGALSILSVLSTDDLRFAILGDDAKAIAKAPGVGAKTAQRVIIELKDKLSLEDAFEQKLANQAQKAELNPAVGVKNEAILALTSLGYSQSEALKVLQGIEISPDDQVEDVLKMALKQMAFL
;
A
#
# COMPACT_ATOMS: atom_id res chain seq x y z
N THR A 1 24.56 -28.16 29.99
CA THR A 1 23.73 -26.93 29.79
C THR A 1 24.07 -26.36 28.43
N ARG A 2 23.23 -26.63 27.40
CA ARG A 2 23.37 -26.04 26.07
C ARG A 2 22.84 -24.62 26.11
N VAL A 3 23.72 -23.63 26.12
CA VAL A 3 23.36 -22.24 25.81
C VAL A 3 23.03 -22.20 24.32
N ARG A 4 21.74 -22.15 23.98
CA ARG A 4 21.30 -21.83 22.62
C ARG A 4 21.62 -20.35 22.39
N SER A 5 22.61 -20.12 21.53
CA SER A 5 23.00 -18.78 21.10
C SER A 5 21.84 -18.06 20.46
N SER A 6 21.29 -17.07 21.14
CA SER A 6 20.28 -16.14 20.62
C SER A 6 20.86 -15.23 19.53
N ALA A 7 22.16 -15.23 19.33
CA ALA A 7 22.88 -14.43 18.35
C ALA A 7 22.54 -14.80 16.88
N ALA A 8 22.21 -16.07 16.61
CA ALA A 8 21.86 -16.48 15.24
C ALA A 8 20.48 -15.93 14.77
N SER A 9 19.53 -15.67 15.70
CA SER A 9 18.24 -15.11 15.34
C SER A 9 18.25 -13.61 15.12
N ASP A 10 19.27 -12.90 15.62
CA ASP A 10 19.38 -11.43 15.48
C ASP A 10 20.04 -10.98 14.17
N VAL A 11 20.79 -11.86 13.50
CA VAL A 11 21.42 -11.54 12.21
C VAL A 11 20.37 -11.34 11.12
N TYR A 12 19.24 -12.07 11.17
CA TYR A 12 18.15 -11.95 10.20
C TYR A 12 17.24 -10.74 10.44
N LYS A 13 17.39 -10.00 11.54
CA LYS A 13 16.58 -8.80 11.84
C LYS A 13 17.17 -7.51 11.27
N ARG A 14 18.39 -7.54 10.70
CA ARG A 14 19.06 -6.34 10.16
C ARG A 14 18.65 -6.12 8.72
N GLN A 15 17.70 -5.22 8.50
CA GLN A 15 17.41 -4.73 7.15
C GLN A 15 18.58 -3.88 6.65
N MET A 16 19.13 -4.25 5.48
CA MET A 16 20.21 -3.50 4.85
C MET A 16 19.69 -2.24 4.16
N TYR A 17 18.56 -2.33 3.47
CA TYR A 17 17.94 -1.22 2.78
C TYR A 17 16.63 -0.85 3.44
N ALA A 18 16.56 0.36 4.03
CA ALA A 18 15.34 0.86 4.67
C ALA A 18 14.41 1.56 3.66
N TYR A 19 15.00 2.17 2.65
CA TYR A 19 14.32 2.80 1.52
C TYR A 19 15.31 2.98 0.36
N ILE A 20 14.78 3.09 -0.85
CA ILE A 20 15.51 3.55 -2.03
C ILE A 20 14.89 4.90 -2.44
N LYS A 21 15.72 5.91 -2.65
CA LYS A 21 15.33 7.21 -3.18
C LYS A 21 16.12 7.46 -4.46
N GLY A 22 15.45 7.72 -5.57
CA GLY A 22 16.09 7.91 -6.86
C GLY A 22 15.05 8.24 -7.93
N ILE A 23 15.44 8.09 -9.18
CA ILE A 23 14.57 8.34 -10.33
C ILE A 23 13.78 7.07 -10.64
N LEU A 24 12.48 7.20 -10.85
CA LEU A 24 11.65 6.13 -11.37
C LEU A 24 12.03 5.87 -12.82
N ALA A 25 12.80 4.82 -13.06
CA ALA A 25 13.35 4.52 -14.38
C ALA A 25 12.35 3.72 -15.25
N GLU A 26 11.64 2.77 -14.63
CA GLU A 26 10.72 1.88 -15.34
C GLU A 26 9.60 1.39 -14.43
N ILE A 27 8.45 1.10 -15.01
CA ILE A 27 7.30 0.44 -14.37
C ILE A 27 7.01 -0.83 -15.14
N THR A 28 7.00 -1.97 -14.45
CA THR A 28 6.62 -3.28 -14.99
C THR A 28 5.25 -3.71 -14.44
N GLU A 29 4.79 -4.92 -14.72
CA GLU A 29 3.48 -5.41 -14.27
C GLU A 29 3.35 -5.54 -12.75
N ASP A 30 4.44 -5.93 -12.07
CA ASP A 30 4.46 -6.23 -10.62
C ASP A 30 5.63 -5.59 -9.86
N ALA A 31 6.44 -4.80 -10.55
CA ALA A 31 7.62 -4.15 -9.98
C ALA A 31 7.89 -2.77 -10.59
N ILE A 32 8.75 -2.04 -9.95
CA ILE A 32 9.31 -0.78 -10.44
C ILE A 32 10.84 -0.85 -10.41
N ILE A 33 11.48 -0.09 -11.29
CA ILE A 33 12.93 0.12 -11.23
C ILE A 33 13.19 1.55 -10.79
N VAL A 34 13.87 1.67 -9.66
CA VAL A 34 14.33 2.97 -9.15
C VAL A 34 15.83 3.06 -9.33
N GLU A 35 16.28 4.04 -10.11
CA GLU A 35 17.69 4.30 -10.34
C GLU A 35 18.24 5.27 -9.28
N ASN A 36 19.33 4.87 -8.64
CA ASN A 36 20.09 5.74 -7.77
C ASN A 36 21.57 5.62 -8.10
N GLN A 37 22.18 6.73 -8.53
CA GLN A 37 23.61 6.83 -8.87
C GLN A 37 24.09 5.77 -9.87
N GLY A 38 23.32 5.49 -10.91
CA GLY A 38 23.66 4.53 -11.96
C GLY A 38 23.38 3.07 -11.60
N ILE A 39 22.72 2.80 -10.48
CA ILE A 39 22.28 1.46 -10.07
C ILE A 39 20.76 1.41 -10.12
N GLY A 40 20.21 0.50 -10.95
CA GLY A 40 18.78 0.20 -11.00
C GLY A 40 18.41 -0.84 -9.94
N TYR A 41 17.49 -0.47 -9.06
CA TYR A 41 16.92 -1.36 -8.05
C TYR A 41 15.55 -1.83 -8.51
N GLU A 42 15.41 -3.11 -8.80
CA GLU A 42 14.12 -3.74 -9.07
C GLU A 42 13.39 -4.01 -7.76
N ILE A 43 12.20 -3.46 -7.61
CA ILE A 43 11.44 -3.47 -6.37
C ILE A 43 10.02 -3.96 -6.67
N ALA A 44 9.65 -5.13 -6.18
CA ALA A 44 8.29 -5.65 -6.26
C ALA A 44 7.37 -4.82 -5.37
N VAL A 45 6.24 -4.36 -5.91
CA VAL A 45 5.30 -3.48 -5.20
C VAL A 45 3.88 -4.04 -5.25
N PRO A 46 3.03 -3.75 -4.24
CA PRO A 46 1.60 -4.03 -4.32
C PRO A 46 0.93 -3.20 -5.43
N GLY A 47 -0.11 -3.73 -6.05
CA GLY A 47 -0.83 -3.06 -7.14
C GLY A 47 -1.28 -1.63 -6.83
N GLN A 48 -1.68 -1.37 -5.60
CA GLN A 48 -2.10 -0.02 -5.18
C GLN A 48 -0.97 1.02 -5.18
N VAL A 49 0.30 0.60 -5.17
CA VAL A 49 1.44 1.54 -5.21
C VAL A 49 1.48 2.28 -6.54
N PHE A 50 1.10 1.61 -7.64
CA PHE A 50 1.14 2.20 -8.98
C PHE A 50 0.27 3.46 -9.12
N ASP A 51 -0.83 3.55 -8.37
CA ASP A 51 -1.72 4.72 -8.37
C ASP A 51 -1.08 5.98 -7.79
N TYR A 52 0.01 5.84 -7.04
CA TYR A 52 0.69 6.92 -6.33
C TYR A 52 2.10 7.21 -6.86
N LEU A 53 2.53 6.49 -7.90
CA LEU A 53 3.84 6.74 -8.48
C LEU A 53 3.85 8.04 -9.29
N PRO A 54 4.96 8.79 -9.27
CA PRO A 54 5.17 9.88 -10.19
C PRO A 54 5.38 9.35 -11.62
N SER A 55 5.53 10.26 -12.58
CA SER A 55 5.86 9.89 -13.96
C SER A 55 7.26 9.27 -14.04
N VAL A 56 7.47 8.37 -14.99
CA VAL A 56 8.81 7.85 -15.30
C VAL A 56 9.75 9.01 -15.64
N GLY A 57 10.92 9.01 -15.01
CA GLY A 57 11.90 10.10 -15.08
C GLY A 57 11.85 11.05 -13.87
N GLU A 58 10.86 10.96 -13.01
CA GLU A 58 10.75 11.79 -11.80
C GLU A 58 11.30 11.09 -10.55
N GLU A 59 11.59 11.87 -9.51
CA GLU A 59 12.15 11.37 -8.26
C GLU A 59 11.09 10.67 -7.42
N VAL A 60 11.42 9.49 -6.91
CA VAL A 60 10.56 8.70 -6.02
C VAL A 60 11.33 8.19 -4.81
N LYS A 61 10.64 8.02 -3.69
CA LYS A 61 11.16 7.37 -2.49
C LYS A 61 10.28 6.21 -2.11
N ILE A 62 10.83 5.00 -2.13
CA ILE A 62 10.14 3.75 -1.81
C ILE A 62 10.76 3.14 -0.56
N TYR A 63 9.95 2.89 0.46
CA TYR A 63 10.37 2.17 1.64
C TYR A 63 10.45 0.68 1.32
N THR A 64 11.54 0.02 1.72
CA THR A 64 11.83 -1.33 1.24
C THR A 64 11.91 -2.34 2.38
N TYR A 65 11.50 -3.56 2.05
CA TYR A 65 11.81 -4.77 2.80
C TYR A 65 12.76 -5.63 1.99
N HIS A 66 13.98 -5.80 2.50
CA HIS A 66 15.01 -6.63 1.88
C HIS A 66 14.82 -8.08 2.32
N TYR A 67 14.45 -8.93 1.38
CA TYR A 67 14.21 -10.35 1.58
C TYR A 67 15.35 -11.17 1.03
N VAL A 68 16.03 -11.91 1.89
CA VAL A 68 17.20 -12.72 1.54
C VAL A 68 16.93 -14.16 1.89
N ARG A 69 17.12 -15.05 0.93
CA ARG A 69 17.16 -16.50 1.09
C ARG A 69 18.39 -17.06 0.38
N GLU A 70 18.63 -18.36 0.48
CA GLU A 70 19.73 -19.04 -0.19
C GLU A 70 19.62 -18.94 -1.72
N ASP A 71 18.41 -18.91 -2.25
CA ASP A 71 18.04 -18.93 -3.67
C ASP A 71 17.55 -17.59 -4.22
N ALA A 72 17.34 -16.56 -3.39
CA ALA A 72 16.79 -15.29 -3.83
C ALA A 72 17.19 -14.11 -2.96
N ILE A 73 17.46 -12.99 -3.61
CA ILE A 73 17.59 -11.67 -2.99
C ILE A 73 16.56 -10.76 -3.66
N LEU A 74 15.54 -10.31 -2.91
CA LEU A 74 14.43 -9.54 -3.44
C LEU A 74 14.20 -8.29 -2.59
N LEU A 75 13.73 -7.21 -3.26
CA LEU A 75 13.24 -6.01 -2.61
C LEU A 75 11.72 -5.94 -2.78
N TYR A 76 11.03 -5.72 -1.68
CA TYR A 76 9.60 -5.40 -1.66
C TYR A 76 9.43 -3.95 -1.26
N GLY A 77 8.65 -3.18 -2.02
CA GLY A 77 8.53 -1.73 -1.87
C GLY A 77 7.14 -1.26 -1.50
N PHE A 78 7.12 -0.16 -0.74
CA PHE A 78 5.90 0.42 -0.18
C PHE A 78 6.03 1.95 -0.10
N LEU A 79 4.89 2.64 -0.06
CA LEU A 79 4.86 4.10 0.01
C LEU A 79 5.18 4.63 1.41
N THR A 80 4.83 3.87 2.45
CA THR A 80 5.00 4.30 3.84
C THR A 80 5.78 3.27 4.67
N LYS A 81 6.36 3.70 5.78
CA LYS A 81 6.98 2.79 6.75
C LYS A 81 5.96 1.84 7.40
N GLU A 82 4.73 2.32 7.51
CA GLU A 82 3.67 1.54 8.12
C GLU A 82 3.21 0.41 7.19
N ASP A 83 3.18 0.64 5.88
CA ASP A 83 2.93 -0.43 4.91
C ASP A 83 4.00 -1.54 5.01
N VAL A 84 5.28 -1.16 5.19
CA VAL A 84 6.37 -2.13 5.45
C VAL A 84 6.12 -2.90 6.75
N ARG A 85 5.62 -2.24 7.81
CA ARG A 85 5.31 -2.88 9.10
C ARG A 85 4.19 -3.92 8.93
N ILE A 86 3.10 -3.56 8.26
CA ILE A 86 1.99 -4.46 7.98
C ILE A 86 2.44 -5.65 7.12
N PHE A 87 3.24 -5.39 6.08
CA PHE A 87 3.82 -6.47 5.27
C PHE A 87 4.64 -7.45 6.12
N LYS A 88 5.47 -6.95 7.04
CA LYS A 88 6.25 -7.79 7.97
C LYS A 88 5.35 -8.60 8.90
N MET A 89 4.26 -8.03 9.35
CA MET A 89 3.27 -8.74 10.17
C MET A 89 2.62 -9.88 9.37
N LEU A 90 2.23 -9.62 8.12
CA LEU A 90 1.63 -10.62 7.22
C LEU A 90 2.58 -11.80 6.94
N ILE A 91 3.84 -11.53 6.58
CA ILE A 91 4.82 -12.61 6.32
C ILE A 91 5.20 -13.39 7.58
N GLY A 92 4.88 -12.87 8.75
CA GLY A 92 5.01 -13.57 10.03
C GLY A 92 3.89 -14.56 10.32
N VAL A 93 2.78 -14.48 9.58
CA VAL A 93 1.65 -15.38 9.70
C VAL A 93 1.96 -16.72 9.02
N SER A 94 1.71 -17.82 9.72
CA SER A 94 1.96 -19.16 9.17
C SER A 94 1.14 -19.41 7.90
N GLY A 95 1.83 -19.73 6.81
CA GLY A 95 1.23 -19.99 5.51
C GLY A 95 1.12 -18.75 4.60
N ILE A 96 1.64 -17.60 5.02
CA ILE A 96 1.76 -16.40 4.18
C ILE A 96 3.24 -16.11 3.90
N GLY A 97 3.62 -16.26 2.64
CA GLY A 97 4.91 -15.78 2.15
C GLY A 97 4.81 -14.37 1.57
N PRO A 98 5.95 -13.80 1.12
CA PRO A 98 5.97 -12.45 0.55
C PRO A 98 4.99 -12.23 -0.61
N LYS A 99 4.85 -13.19 -1.53
CA LYS A 99 3.88 -13.10 -2.64
C LYS A 99 2.43 -13.04 -2.15
N GLY A 100 2.07 -13.84 -1.13
CA GLY A 100 0.73 -13.81 -0.53
C GLY A 100 0.47 -12.49 0.20
N ALA A 101 1.46 -11.96 0.90
CA ALA A 101 1.37 -10.65 1.56
C ALA A 101 1.20 -9.51 0.55
N LEU A 102 1.96 -9.50 -0.57
CA LEU A 102 1.76 -8.54 -1.66
C LEU A 102 0.37 -8.65 -2.27
N SER A 103 -0.11 -9.89 -2.51
CA SER A 103 -1.45 -10.13 -3.06
C SER A 103 -2.54 -9.55 -2.16
N ILE A 104 -2.43 -9.72 -0.84
CA ILE A 104 -3.36 -9.10 0.12
C ILE A 104 -3.30 -7.58 0.02
N LEU A 105 -2.11 -6.98 0.03
CA LEU A 105 -1.91 -5.53 -0.02
C LEU A 105 -2.20 -4.91 -1.41
N SER A 106 -2.33 -5.73 -2.45
CA SER A 106 -2.82 -5.28 -3.77
C SER A 106 -4.35 -5.16 -3.81
N VAL A 107 -5.07 -5.94 -2.98
CA VAL A 107 -6.54 -5.94 -2.94
C VAL A 107 -7.07 -5.04 -1.82
N LEU A 108 -6.38 -5.00 -0.68
CA LEU A 108 -6.75 -4.21 0.49
C LEU A 108 -5.64 -3.21 0.81
N SER A 109 -6.00 -1.96 1.02
CA SER A 109 -5.06 -1.01 1.62
C SER A 109 -4.66 -1.48 3.02
N THR A 110 -3.54 -0.99 3.55
CA THR A 110 -3.12 -1.31 4.92
C THR A 110 -4.17 -0.93 5.94
N ASP A 111 -4.90 0.16 5.69
CA ASP A 111 -5.98 0.62 6.55
C ASP A 111 -7.21 -0.30 6.45
N ASP A 112 -7.64 -0.66 5.23
CA ASP A 112 -8.77 -1.59 5.03
C ASP A 112 -8.46 -2.98 5.59
N LEU A 113 -7.21 -3.44 5.46
CA LEU A 113 -6.76 -4.70 6.05
C LEU A 113 -6.85 -4.66 7.58
N ARG A 114 -6.44 -3.56 8.24
CA ARG A 114 -6.60 -3.42 9.68
C ARG A 114 -8.06 -3.50 10.10
N PHE A 115 -8.94 -2.77 9.42
CA PHE A 115 -10.38 -2.83 9.71
C PHE A 115 -10.97 -4.21 9.44
N ALA A 116 -10.53 -4.90 8.38
CA ALA A 116 -10.96 -6.27 8.11
C ALA A 116 -10.52 -7.24 9.22
N ILE A 117 -9.29 -7.09 9.75
CA ILE A 117 -8.79 -7.92 10.86
C ILE A 117 -9.57 -7.63 12.15
N LEU A 118 -9.76 -6.35 12.50
CA LEU A 118 -10.46 -5.95 13.73
C LEU A 118 -11.95 -6.31 13.67
N GLY A 119 -12.55 -6.24 12.46
CA GLY A 119 -13.95 -6.58 12.20
C GLY A 119 -14.21 -8.06 11.91
N ASP A 120 -13.20 -8.95 12.02
CA ASP A 120 -13.29 -10.39 11.72
C ASP A 120 -13.74 -10.68 10.25
N ASP A 121 -13.47 -9.77 9.30
CA ASP A 121 -13.86 -9.95 7.90
C ASP A 121 -12.84 -10.78 7.09
N ALA A 122 -12.85 -12.08 7.34
CA ALA A 122 -12.03 -13.03 6.59
C ALA A 122 -12.38 -13.06 5.10
N LYS A 123 -13.62 -12.69 4.71
CA LYS A 123 -14.04 -12.69 3.31
C LYS A 123 -13.35 -11.60 2.52
N ALA A 124 -13.16 -10.41 3.10
CA ALA A 124 -12.41 -9.33 2.46
C ALA A 124 -10.96 -9.75 2.18
N ILE A 125 -10.28 -10.38 3.15
CA ILE A 125 -8.91 -10.86 3.02
C ILE A 125 -8.80 -12.00 2.00
N ALA A 126 -9.77 -12.91 1.98
CA ALA A 126 -9.80 -14.05 1.05
C ALA A 126 -10.08 -13.67 -0.42
N LYS A 127 -10.37 -12.38 -0.73
CA LYS A 127 -10.44 -11.89 -2.11
C LYS A 127 -9.06 -11.83 -2.77
N ALA A 128 -7.98 -11.81 -1.99
CA ALA A 128 -6.63 -11.78 -2.51
C ALA A 128 -6.28 -13.11 -3.21
N PRO A 129 -5.80 -13.08 -4.46
CA PRO A 129 -5.39 -14.27 -5.19
C PRO A 129 -4.39 -15.12 -4.40
N GLY A 130 -4.61 -16.41 -4.31
CA GLY A 130 -3.78 -17.35 -3.56
C GLY A 130 -4.00 -17.36 -2.04
N VAL A 131 -4.95 -16.58 -1.52
CA VAL A 131 -5.30 -16.54 -0.11
C VAL A 131 -6.66 -17.21 0.12
N GLY A 132 -6.65 -18.41 0.66
CA GLY A 132 -7.88 -19.15 0.98
C GLY A 132 -8.53 -18.69 2.30
N ALA A 133 -9.81 -19.07 2.51
CA ALA A 133 -10.56 -18.71 3.70
C ALA A 133 -9.85 -19.12 5.02
N LYS A 134 -9.20 -20.29 5.04
CA LYS A 134 -8.45 -20.76 6.23
C LYS A 134 -7.24 -19.87 6.52
N THR A 135 -6.53 -19.41 5.47
CA THR A 135 -5.39 -18.50 5.60
C THR A 135 -5.86 -17.12 6.06
N ALA A 136 -6.97 -16.62 5.49
CA ALA A 136 -7.57 -15.35 5.90
C ALA A 136 -7.99 -15.36 7.38
N GLN A 137 -8.63 -16.42 7.86
CA GLN A 137 -8.96 -16.59 9.27
C GLN A 137 -7.71 -16.60 10.15
N ARG A 138 -6.64 -17.26 9.71
CA ARG A 138 -5.37 -17.29 10.44
C ARG A 138 -4.75 -15.89 10.55
N VAL A 139 -4.79 -15.08 9.48
CA VAL A 139 -4.37 -13.68 9.52
C VAL A 139 -5.08 -12.94 10.64
N ILE A 140 -6.40 -13.09 10.74
CA ILE A 140 -7.20 -12.44 11.79
C ILE A 140 -6.74 -12.91 13.17
N ILE A 141 -6.69 -14.21 13.40
CA ILE A 141 -6.35 -14.77 14.71
C ILE A 141 -4.94 -14.33 15.17
N GLU A 142 -3.94 -14.38 14.27
CA GLU A 142 -2.56 -14.09 14.65
C GLU A 142 -2.24 -12.59 14.74
N LEU A 143 -3.04 -11.72 14.06
CA LEU A 143 -2.75 -10.29 14.01
C LEU A 143 -3.72 -9.42 14.82
N LYS A 144 -4.91 -9.90 15.17
CA LYS A 144 -5.93 -9.09 15.88
C LYS A 144 -5.41 -8.50 17.18
N ASP A 145 -4.70 -9.30 17.99
CA ASP A 145 -4.15 -8.85 19.27
C ASP A 145 -2.95 -7.89 19.12
N LYS A 146 -2.42 -7.74 17.90
CA LYS A 146 -1.30 -6.84 17.59
C LYS A 146 -1.74 -5.50 17.03
N LEU A 147 -3.04 -5.31 16.84
CA LEU A 147 -3.66 -4.12 16.28
C LEU A 147 -4.68 -3.56 17.25
N SER A 148 -4.71 -2.23 17.43
CA SER A 148 -5.75 -1.54 18.18
C SER A 148 -6.63 -0.72 17.24
N LEU A 149 -7.87 -0.47 17.64
CA LEU A 149 -8.81 0.33 16.86
C LEU A 149 -8.38 1.81 16.85
N GLU A 150 -7.85 2.31 17.96
CA GLU A 150 -7.35 3.66 18.10
C GLU A 150 -6.17 3.90 17.16
N ASP A 151 -5.16 3.00 17.20
CA ASP A 151 -4.02 3.05 16.27
C ASP A 151 -4.46 2.96 14.80
N ALA A 152 -5.52 2.18 14.50
CA ALA A 152 -6.01 2.04 13.14
C ALA A 152 -6.57 3.37 12.59
N PHE A 153 -7.30 4.14 13.39
CA PHE A 153 -7.81 5.44 12.99
C PHE A 153 -6.72 6.50 12.87
N GLU A 154 -5.81 6.58 13.86
CA GLU A 154 -4.69 7.52 13.81
C GLU A 154 -3.79 7.27 12.60
N GLN A 155 -3.45 6.02 12.33
CA GLN A 155 -2.62 5.64 11.19
C GLN A 155 -3.31 5.91 9.85
N LYS A 156 -4.62 5.71 9.75
CA LYS A 156 -5.37 6.03 8.54
C LYS A 156 -5.24 7.52 8.18
N LEU A 157 -5.41 8.40 9.16
CA LEU A 157 -5.26 9.86 8.95
C LEU A 157 -3.83 10.22 8.55
N ALA A 158 -2.82 9.65 9.23
CA ALA A 158 -1.42 9.90 8.91
C ALA A 158 -1.03 9.37 7.52
N ASN A 159 -1.49 8.18 7.13
CA ASN A 159 -1.23 7.59 5.83
C ASN A 159 -1.87 8.38 4.69
N GLN A 160 -3.09 8.89 4.89
CA GLN A 160 -3.77 9.72 3.89
C GLN A 160 -2.99 11.03 3.64
N ALA A 161 -2.54 11.70 4.69
CA ALA A 161 -1.73 12.91 4.57
C ALA A 161 -0.40 12.62 3.82
N GLN A 162 0.29 11.55 4.19
CA GLN A 162 1.57 11.20 3.57
C GLN A 162 1.42 10.78 2.10
N LYS A 163 0.35 10.07 1.74
CA LYS A 163 0.08 9.69 0.34
C LYS A 163 -0.31 10.88 -0.52
N ALA A 164 -1.04 11.86 0.02
CA ALA A 164 -1.34 13.11 -0.67
C ALA A 164 -0.08 13.95 -0.96
N GLU A 165 0.91 13.94 -0.04
CA GLU A 165 2.21 14.60 -0.28
C GLU A 165 3.02 13.94 -1.40
N LEU A 166 2.91 12.60 -1.56
CA LEU A 166 3.64 11.86 -2.59
C LEU A 166 3.12 12.13 -4.01
N ASN A 167 1.83 12.32 -4.15
CA ASN A 167 1.19 12.67 -5.42
C ASN A 167 0.02 13.62 -5.17
N PRO A 168 0.23 14.95 -5.31
CA PRO A 168 -0.81 15.94 -5.08
C PRO A 168 -2.09 15.72 -5.89
N ALA A 169 -1.98 15.27 -7.14
CA ALA A 169 -3.14 14.96 -7.98
C ALA A 169 -4.03 13.85 -7.38
N VAL A 170 -3.41 12.84 -6.74
CA VAL A 170 -4.15 11.80 -6.01
C VAL A 170 -4.76 12.35 -4.73
N GLY A 171 -4.09 13.28 -4.06
CA GLY A 171 -4.64 14.02 -2.92
C GLY A 171 -5.92 14.75 -3.30
N VAL A 172 -5.88 15.56 -4.34
CA VAL A 172 -7.03 16.31 -4.90
C VAL A 172 -8.16 15.36 -5.30
N LYS A 173 -7.84 14.25 -5.96
CA LYS A 173 -8.84 13.23 -6.35
C LYS A 173 -9.55 12.61 -5.14
N ASN A 174 -8.80 12.25 -4.11
CA ASN A 174 -9.36 11.65 -2.89
C ASN A 174 -10.25 12.63 -2.12
N GLU A 175 -9.84 13.90 -2.02
CA GLU A 175 -10.65 14.96 -1.43
C GLU A 175 -11.94 15.20 -2.21
N ALA A 176 -11.87 15.19 -3.55
CA ALA A 176 -13.06 15.30 -4.40
C ALA A 176 -14.01 14.11 -4.20
N ILE A 177 -13.52 12.87 -4.04
CA ILE A 177 -14.33 11.69 -3.70
C ILE A 177 -15.05 11.90 -2.36
N LEU A 178 -14.33 12.35 -1.34
CA LEU A 178 -14.90 12.61 -0.01
C LEU A 178 -15.98 13.71 -0.06
N ALA A 179 -15.74 14.78 -0.82
CA ALA A 179 -16.71 15.86 -1.00
C ALA A 179 -17.98 15.35 -1.71
N LEU A 180 -17.84 14.58 -2.80
CA LEU A 180 -18.96 14.00 -3.52
C LEU A 180 -19.78 13.03 -2.66
N THR A 181 -19.12 12.20 -1.86
CA THR A 181 -19.81 11.28 -0.94
C THR A 181 -20.54 12.04 0.18
N SER A 182 -19.97 13.15 0.66
CA SER A 182 -20.64 14.04 1.62
C SER A 182 -21.86 14.74 1.04
N LEU A 183 -21.89 14.95 -0.28
CA LEU A 183 -23.04 15.48 -1.01
C LEU A 183 -24.11 14.42 -1.32
N GLY A 184 -23.89 13.15 -0.93
CA GLY A 184 -24.85 12.07 -1.05
C GLY A 184 -24.67 11.14 -2.24
N TYR A 185 -23.61 11.32 -3.04
CA TYR A 185 -23.28 10.40 -4.12
C TYR A 185 -22.62 9.13 -3.56
N SER A 186 -22.80 7.99 -4.22
CA SER A 186 -22.09 6.76 -3.84
C SER A 186 -20.62 6.86 -4.21
N GLN A 187 -19.77 6.17 -3.45
CA GLN A 187 -18.33 6.13 -3.73
C GLN A 187 -18.01 5.58 -5.13
N SER A 188 -18.83 4.63 -5.62
CA SER A 188 -18.69 4.06 -6.96
C SER A 188 -19.00 5.06 -8.07
N GLU A 189 -20.01 5.91 -7.89
CA GLU A 189 -20.34 6.99 -8.83
C GLU A 189 -19.25 8.06 -8.84
N ALA A 190 -18.78 8.48 -7.67
CA ALA A 190 -17.70 9.44 -7.54
C ALA A 190 -16.41 8.95 -8.23
N LEU A 191 -16.01 7.70 -7.99
CA LEU A 191 -14.84 7.10 -8.63
C LEU A 191 -14.97 7.04 -10.15
N LYS A 192 -16.16 6.60 -10.66
CA LYS A 192 -16.41 6.48 -12.11
C LYS A 192 -16.31 7.82 -12.83
N VAL A 193 -16.84 8.87 -12.24
CA VAL A 193 -16.78 10.20 -12.82
C VAL A 193 -15.35 10.77 -12.79
N LEU A 194 -14.66 10.63 -11.67
CA LEU A 194 -13.31 11.14 -11.52
C LEU A 194 -12.23 10.33 -12.30
N GLN A 195 -12.55 9.13 -12.77
CA GLN A 195 -11.70 8.41 -13.73
C GLN A 195 -11.69 9.04 -15.12
N GLY A 196 -12.76 9.76 -15.48
CA GLY A 196 -12.86 10.45 -16.77
C GLY A 196 -12.34 11.89 -16.75
N ILE A 197 -11.81 12.38 -15.63
CA ILE A 197 -11.28 13.73 -15.46
C ILE A 197 -9.77 13.66 -15.33
N GLU A 198 -9.03 14.33 -16.22
CA GLU A 198 -7.60 14.53 -16.05
C GLU A 198 -7.37 15.53 -14.92
N ILE A 199 -6.70 15.09 -13.85
CA ILE A 199 -6.43 15.90 -12.67
C ILE A 199 -4.92 16.16 -12.64
N SER A 200 -4.57 17.45 -12.70
CA SER A 200 -3.18 17.92 -12.56
C SER A 200 -2.82 18.13 -11.08
N PRO A 201 -1.52 18.02 -10.71
CA PRO A 201 -1.05 18.33 -9.37
C PRO A 201 -1.36 19.76 -8.90
N ASP A 202 -1.56 20.71 -9.84
CA ASP A 202 -1.85 22.12 -9.56
C ASP A 202 -3.36 22.43 -9.46
N ASP A 203 -4.23 21.45 -9.75
CA ASP A 203 -5.67 21.65 -9.71
C ASP A 203 -6.17 21.79 -8.27
N GLN A 204 -7.13 22.69 -8.09
CA GLN A 204 -7.81 22.84 -6.81
C GLN A 204 -8.99 21.85 -6.72
N VAL A 205 -9.20 21.30 -5.52
CA VAL A 205 -10.31 20.35 -5.26
C VAL A 205 -11.66 20.90 -5.72
N GLU A 206 -11.88 22.20 -5.53
CA GLU A 206 -13.12 22.89 -5.93
C GLU A 206 -13.36 22.86 -7.44
N ASP A 207 -12.33 22.98 -8.25
CA ASP A 207 -12.45 22.95 -9.71
C ASP A 207 -12.69 21.53 -10.21
N VAL A 208 -11.99 20.55 -9.65
CA VAL A 208 -12.23 19.12 -9.92
C VAL A 208 -13.67 18.73 -9.50
N LEU A 209 -14.13 19.23 -8.35
CA LEU A 209 -15.50 18.99 -7.88
C LEU A 209 -16.55 19.58 -8.82
N LYS A 210 -16.35 20.81 -9.32
CA LYS A 210 -17.23 21.44 -10.32
C LYS A 210 -17.28 20.63 -11.62
N MET A 211 -16.12 20.15 -12.10
CA MET A 211 -16.05 19.29 -13.28
C MET A 211 -16.81 17.98 -13.06
N ALA A 212 -16.62 17.34 -11.92
CA ALA A 212 -17.28 16.10 -11.56
C ALA A 212 -18.79 16.26 -11.46
N LEU A 213 -19.29 17.27 -10.75
CA LEU A 213 -20.72 17.58 -10.62
C LEU A 213 -21.37 17.89 -11.96
N LYS A 214 -20.67 18.62 -12.85
CA LYS A 214 -21.15 18.89 -14.20
C LYS A 214 -21.30 17.60 -15.01
N GLN A 215 -20.35 16.66 -14.88
CA GLN A 215 -20.39 15.38 -15.59
C GLN A 215 -21.49 14.45 -15.01
N MET A 216 -21.72 14.49 -13.69
CA MET A 216 -22.80 13.76 -13.03
C MET A 216 -24.21 14.23 -13.41
N ALA A 217 -24.36 15.52 -13.73
CA ALA A 217 -25.64 16.08 -14.18
C ALA A 217 -26.08 15.58 -15.57
N PHE A 218 -25.19 14.90 -16.31
CA PHE A 218 -25.45 14.33 -17.64
C PHE A 218 -25.50 12.79 -17.64
N LEU A 219 -25.37 12.14 -16.46
CA LEU A 219 -25.51 10.69 -16.24
C LEU A 219 -26.92 10.34 -15.73
#